data_0c4c3d74fbbc12539f9056fcffd54e68
#
_entry.id   0c4c3d74fbbc12539f9056fcffd54e68
#
_cell.length_a   1.000
_cell.length_b   1.000
_cell.length_c   1.000
_cell.angle_alpha   90.00
_cell.angle_beta   90.00
_cell.angle_gamma   90.00
#
_symmetry.space_group_name_H-M   'P 1'
#
loop_
_entity.id
_entity.type
_entity.pdbx_description
1 polymer ?
#
loop_
_entity_poly.entity_id
_entity_poly.type
_entity_poly.pdbx_seq_one_letter_code
_entity_poly.pdbx_strand_id
1 'polypeptide(L)'
;WKQMDDFHAVMSPTFHPAEENNLAPVKERAGELLSVAMTWQSSVVPVGFKADITKPILKKLVKECGNLKKAVDKGKTDAELKTMITNAHEIFHEIMEKCRD
;
A
#
# COMPACT_ATOMS: atom_id res chain seq x y z
N TRP A 1 5.91 -10.02 -10.51
CA TRP A 1 4.99 -10.49 -9.45
C TRP A 1 3.62 -9.85 -9.65
N LYS A 2 2.67 -10.65 -10.12
CA LYS A 2 1.34 -10.16 -10.51
C LYS A 2 0.64 -9.38 -9.39
N GLN A 3 0.67 -9.91 -8.18
CA GLN A 3 0.00 -9.26 -7.04
C GLN A 3 0.67 -7.94 -6.65
N MET A 4 1.98 -7.81 -6.85
CA MET A 4 2.69 -6.55 -6.69
C MET A 4 2.23 -5.53 -7.74
N ASP A 5 2.08 -5.96 -8.98
CA ASP A 5 1.60 -5.11 -10.07
C ASP A 5 0.15 -4.69 -9.85
N ASP A 6 -0.70 -5.59 -9.35
CA ASP A 6 -2.08 -5.30 -9.01
C ASP A 6 -2.17 -4.24 -7.90
N PHE A 7 -1.32 -4.36 -6.88
CA PHE A 7 -1.22 -3.36 -5.82
C PHE A 7 -0.77 -2.00 -6.36
N HIS A 8 0.26 -1.99 -7.20
CA HIS A 8 0.77 -0.76 -7.83
C HIS A 8 -0.32 -0.06 -8.65
N ALA A 9 -1.15 -0.83 -9.36
CA ALA A 9 -2.24 -0.28 -10.18
C ALA A 9 -3.30 0.47 -9.36
N VAL A 10 -3.46 0.15 -8.08
CA VAL A 10 -4.35 0.87 -7.15
C VAL A 10 -3.59 1.98 -6.42
N MET A 11 -2.35 1.72 -5.99
CA MET A 11 -1.53 2.69 -5.25
C MET A 11 -1.25 3.95 -6.06
N SER A 12 -0.85 3.80 -7.33
CA SER A 12 -0.46 4.93 -8.16
C SER A 12 -1.58 5.97 -8.33
N PRO A 13 -2.81 5.58 -8.73
CA PRO A 13 -3.89 6.57 -8.89
C PRO A 13 -4.45 7.09 -7.56
N THR A 14 -4.09 6.51 -6.42
CA THR A 14 -4.47 7.06 -5.11
C THR A 14 -3.40 7.97 -4.53
N PHE A 15 -2.13 7.61 -4.71
CA PHE A 15 -1.01 8.35 -4.14
C PHE A 15 -0.70 9.64 -4.90
N HIS A 16 -0.61 9.59 -6.23
CA HIS A 16 -0.23 10.76 -7.01
C HIS A 16 -1.16 11.95 -6.82
N PRO A 17 -2.50 11.80 -6.84
CA PRO A 17 -3.38 12.92 -6.50
C PRO A 17 -3.19 13.43 -5.07
N ALA A 18 -2.90 12.53 -4.11
CA ALA A 18 -2.67 12.90 -2.72
C ALA A 18 -1.44 13.79 -2.56
N GLU A 19 -0.40 13.59 -3.38
CA GLU A 19 0.77 14.46 -3.38
C GLU A 19 0.40 15.91 -3.69
N GLU A 20 -0.66 16.12 -4.45
CA GLU A 20 -1.18 17.44 -4.82
C GLU A 20 -2.36 17.85 -3.94
N ASN A 21 -2.49 17.23 -2.77
CA ASN A 21 -3.50 17.51 -1.77
C ASN A 21 -4.93 17.13 -2.19
N ASN A 22 -5.07 16.27 -3.20
CA ASN A 22 -6.37 15.70 -3.58
C ASN A 22 -6.53 14.33 -2.95
N LEU A 23 -7.24 14.24 -1.85
CA LEU A 23 -7.44 13.01 -1.08
C LEU A 23 -8.70 12.23 -1.48
N ALA A 24 -9.45 12.70 -2.45
CA ALA A 24 -10.68 12.02 -2.90
C ALA A 24 -10.42 10.57 -3.34
N PRO A 25 -9.40 10.28 -4.18
CA PRO A 25 -9.11 8.89 -4.56
C PRO A 25 -8.72 8.01 -3.37
N VAL A 26 -8.00 8.54 -2.38
CA VAL A 26 -7.67 7.80 -1.16
C VAL A 26 -8.96 7.43 -0.42
N LYS A 27 -9.87 8.37 -0.25
CA LYS A 27 -11.14 8.14 0.45
C LYS A 27 -12.03 7.12 -0.27
N GLU A 28 -12.03 7.15 -1.59
CA GLU A 28 -12.85 6.24 -2.39
C GLU A 28 -12.26 4.83 -2.49
N ARG A 29 -10.93 4.70 -2.52
CA ARG A 29 -10.26 3.46 -2.85
C ARG A 29 -9.43 2.83 -1.72
N ALA A 30 -9.53 3.36 -0.50
CA ALA A 30 -8.77 2.81 0.64
C ALA A 30 -9.11 1.34 0.90
N GLY A 31 -10.38 0.95 0.77
CA GLY A 31 -10.81 -0.45 0.92
C GLY A 31 -10.24 -1.35 -0.17
N GLU A 32 -10.23 -0.88 -1.42
CA GLU A 32 -9.63 -1.60 -2.54
C GLU A 32 -8.12 -1.76 -2.35
N LEU A 33 -7.43 -0.70 -1.90
CA LEU A 33 -6.00 -0.74 -1.62
C LEU A 33 -5.67 -1.78 -0.56
N LEU A 34 -6.45 -1.83 0.52
CA LEU A 34 -6.29 -2.84 1.57
C LEU A 34 -6.51 -4.25 1.01
N SER A 35 -7.55 -4.44 0.19
CA SER A 35 -7.86 -5.74 -0.40
C SER A 35 -6.72 -6.27 -1.27
N VAL A 36 -6.15 -5.43 -2.14
CA VAL A 36 -5.03 -5.87 -3.00
C VAL A 36 -3.75 -6.09 -2.19
N ALA A 37 -3.54 -5.35 -1.10
CA ALA A 37 -2.42 -5.59 -0.18
C ALA A 37 -2.54 -6.94 0.51
N MET A 38 -3.72 -7.29 0.99
CA MET A 38 -3.99 -8.58 1.62
C MET A 38 -3.83 -9.74 0.65
N THR A 39 -4.32 -9.60 -0.56
CA THR A 39 -4.15 -10.60 -1.62
C THR A 39 -2.67 -10.80 -1.94
N TRP A 40 -1.92 -9.72 -2.02
CA TRP A 40 -0.47 -9.78 -2.24
C TRP A 40 0.23 -10.52 -1.10
N GLN A 41 -0.08 -10.20 0.14
CA GLN A 41 0.48 -10.88 1.31
C GLN A 41 0.22 -12.40 1.29
N SER A 42 -0.95 -12.80 0.81
CA SER A 42 -1.34 -14.22 0.73
C SER A 42 -0.74 -14.96 -0.46
N SER A 43 -0.14 -14.24 -1.40
CA SER A 43 0.44 -14.86 -2.59
C SER A 43 1.79 -15.51 -2.29
N VAL A 44 2.18 -16.46 -3.15
CA VAL A 44 3.49 -17.11 -3.06
C VAL A 44 4.57 -16.12 -3.51
N VAL A 45 5.65 -16.02 -2.74
CA VAL A 45 6.80 -15.19 -3.12
C VAL A 45 7.52 -15.86 -4.30
N PRO A 46 7.60 -15.19 -5.46
CA PRO A 46 8.22 -15.80 -6.63
C PRO A 46 9.75 -15.84 -6.52
N VAL A 47 10.35 -16.65 -7.36
CA VAL A 47 11.81 -16.67 -7.56
C VAL A 47 12.24 -15.25 -7.98
N GLY A 48 13.34 -14.77 -7.43
CA GLY A 48 13.83 -13.41 -7.68
C GLY A 48 13.52 -12.44 -6.54
N PHE A 49 12.74 -12.88 -5.55
CA PHE A 49 12.46 -12.10 -4.33
C PHE A 49 12.89 -12.87 -3.09
N LYS A 50 13.39 -12.15 -2.11
CA LYS A 50 13.86 -12.72 -0.83
C LYS A 50 12.67 -12.86 0.12
N ALA A 51 12.11 -14.07 0.25
CA ALA A 51 10.91 -14.31 1.05
C ALA A 51 11.06 -13.90 2.51
N ASP A 52 12.21 -14.15 3.12
CA ASP A 52 12.51 -13.84 4.51
C ASP A 52 12.53 -12.35 4.81
N ILE A 53 12.83 -11.52 3.81
CA ILE A 53 12.79 -10.06 3.92
C ILE A 53 11.42 -9.52 3.49
N THR A 54 10.87 -10.08 2.42
CA THR A 54 9.63 -9.61 1.81
C THR A 54 8.41 -9.80 2.72
N LYS A 55 8.29 -10.97 3.36
CA LYS A 55 7.11 -11.28 4.18
C LYS A 55 6.89 -10.30 5.34
N PRO A 56 7.91 -9.95 6.14
CA PRO A 56 7.72 -8.97 7.21
C PRO A 56 7.33 -7.58 6.69
N ILE A 57 7.88 -7.16 5.55
CA ILE A 57 7.59 -5.86 4.96
C ILE A 57 6.17 -5.83 4.39
N LEU A 58 5.73 -6.93 3.75
CA LEU A 58 4.34 -7.07 3.29
C LEU A 58 3.34 -7.01 4.44
N LYS A 59 3.66 -7.64 5.57
CA LYS A 59 2.83 -7.57 6.77
C LYS A 59 2.70 -6.13 7.26
N LYS A 60 3.79 -5.39 7.26
CA LYS A 60 3.81 -3.98 7.62
C LYS A 60 2.96 -3.14 6.65
N LEU A 61 3.04 -3.42 5.35
CA LEU A 61 2.24 -2.74 4.33
C LEU A 61 0.74 -2.97 4.54
N VAL A 62 0.34 -4.21 4.77
CA VAL A 62 -1.08 -4.54 5.05
C VAL A 62 -1.57 -3.80 6.28
N LYS A 63 -0.77 -3.76 7.33
CA LYS A 63 -1.12 -3.03 8.56
C LYS A 63 -1.33 -1.55 8.28
N GLU A 64 -0.43 -0.92 7.52
CA GLU A 64 -0.53 0.49 7.16
C GLU A 64 -1.77 0.77 6.31
N CYS A 65 -2.06 -0.08 5.34
CA CYS A 65 -3.27 0.04 4.52
C CYS A 65 -4.54 -0.13 5.36
N GLY A 66 -4.52 -1.02 6.34
CA GLY A 66 -5.63 -1.21 7.28
C GLY A 66 -5.86 0.01 8.16
N ASN A 67 -4.78 0.62 8.64
CA ASN A 67 -4.85 1.85 9.42
C ASN A 67 -5.41 3.00 8.58
N LEU A 68 -4.99 3.09 7.32
CA LEU A 68 -5.50 4.10 6.38
C LEU A 68 -7.01 3.93 6.17
N LYS A 69 -7.48 2.70 5.94
CA LYS A 69 -8.92 2.42 5.78
C LYS A 69 -9.71 2.85 7.01
N LYS A 70 -9.22 2.53 8.19
CA LYS A 70 -9.86 2.96 9.46
C LYS A 70 -9.89 4.47 9.59
N ALA A 71 -8.82 5.16 9.21
CA ALA A 71 -8.74 6.61 9.26
C ALA A 71 -9.75 7.25 8.31
N VAL A 72 -9.93 6.71 7.10
CA VAL A 72 -10.94 7.17 6.15
C VAL A 72 -12.33 6.99 6.75
N ASP A 73 -12.61 5.82 7.30
CA ASP A 73 -13.93 5.53 7.89
C ASP A 73 -14.25 6.44 9.09
N LYS A 74 -13.24 6.87 9.84
CA LYS A 74 -13.38 7.77 10.98
C LYS A 74 -13.43 9.25 10.59
N GLY A 75 -13.26 9.57 9.31
CA GLY A 75 -13.27 10.95 8.84
C GLY A 75 -12.06 11.77 9.27
N LYS A 76 -10.88 11.14 9.35
CA LYS A 76 -9.65 11.84 9.69
C LYS A 76 -9.31 12.92 8.66
N THR A 77 -8.47 13.89 9.05
CA THR A 77 -8.12 15.02 8.20
C THR A 77 -7.35 14.61 6.95
N ASP A 78 -7.43 15.44 5.92
CA ASP A 78 -6.65 15.21 4.68
C ASP A 78 -5.16 15.16 4.96
N ALA A 79 -4.64 15.98 5.87
CA ALA A 79 -3.23 15.96 6.26
C ALA A 79 -2.82 14.61 6.85
N GLU A 80 -3.66 14.03 7.71
CA GLU A 80 -3.40 12.71 8.29
C GLU A 80 -3.45 11.61 7.22
N LEU A 81 -4.45 11.66 6.34
CA LEU A 81 -4.58 10.69 5.25
C LEU A 81 -3.39 10.76 4.28
N LYS A 82 -2.94 11.98 3.97
CA LYS A 82 -1.76 12.17 3.11
C LYS A 82 -0.51 11.55 3.73
N THR A 83 -0.29 11.74 5.02
CA THR A 83 0.83 11.13 5.73
C THR A 83 0.75 9.60 5.67
N MET A 84 -0.43 9.04 5.89
CA MET A 84 -0.62 7.59 5.90
C MET A 84 -0.42 6.97 4.53
N ILE A 85 -0.96 7.57 3.46
CA ILE A 85 -0.75 7.04 2.11
C ILE A 85 0.72 7.17 1.68
N THR A 86 1.39 8.23 2.10
CA THR A 86 2.81 8.42 1.84
C THR A 86 3.64 7.34 2.53
N ASN A 87 3.32 7.01 3.77
CA ASN A 87 4.00 5.93 4.50
C ASN A 87 3.78 4.58 3.81
N ALA A 88 2.56 4.29 3.36
CA ALA A 88 2.28 3.06 2.64
C ALA A 88 3.07 3.00 1.32
N HIS A 89 3.17 4.10 0.61
CA HIS A 89 3.95 4.21 -0.63
C HIS A 89 5.44 3.95 -0.39
N GLU A 90 5.99 4.47 0.70
CA GLU A 90 7.39 4.22 1.06
C GLU A 90 7.64 2.75 1.38
N ILE A 91 6.73 2.09 2.09
CA ILE A 91 6.82 0.66 2.39
C ILE A 91 6.77 -0.16 1.09
N PHE A 92 5.90 0.22 0.16
CA PHE A 92 5.83 -0.40 -1.16
C PHE A 92 7.17 -0.29 -1.91
N HIS A 93 7.80 0.89 -1.89
CA HIS A 93 9.11 1.09 -2.49
C HIS A 93 10.19 0.21 -1.84
N GLU A 94 10.16 0.02 -0.54
CA GLU A 94 11.09 -0.90 0.13
C GLU A 94 11.00 -2.31 -0.46
N ILE A 95 9.79 -2.78 -0.72
CA ILE A 95 9.61 -4.11 -1.32
C ILE A 95 10.20 -4.14 -2.73
N MET A 96 9.93 -3.13 -3.54
CA MET A 96 10.43 -3.07 -4.91
C MET A 96 11.95 -2.98 -4.98
N GLU A 97 12.58 -2.29 -4.05
CA GLU A 97 14.00 -1.98 -4.11
C GLU A 97 14.88 -2.95 -3.32
N LYS A 98 14.41 -3.42 -2.15
CA LYS A 98 15.23 -4.18 -1.20
C LYS A 98 14.95 -5.67 -1.18
N CYS A 99 13.80 -6.10 -1.66
CA CYS A 99 13.39 -7.50 -1.59
C CYS A 99 13.77 -8.33 -2.81
N ARG A 100 14.26 -7.70 -3.84
CA ARG A 100 14.75 -8.39 -5.05
C ARG A 100 16.14 -8.95 -4.83
N ASP A 101 16.37 -10.11 -5.42
CA ASP A 101 17.69 -10.72 -5.48
C ASP A 101 18.62 -9.94 -6.41
#